data_6bda646bb10b20df02a60a62c1802730
#
_entry.id   6bda646bb10b20df02a60a62c1802730
#
_cell.length_a   1.000
_cell.length_b   1.000
_cell.length_c   1.000
_cell.angle_alpha   90.00
_cell.angle_beta   90.00
_cell.angle_gamma   90.00
#
_symmetry.space_group_name_H-M   'P 1'
#
loop_
_entity.id
_entity.type
_entity.pdbx_description
1 polymer ?
#
loop_
_entity_poly.entity_id
_entity_poly.type
_entity_poly.pdbx_seq_one_letter_code
_entity_poly.pdbx_strand_id
1 'polypeptide(L)'
;MGRLFPLTMLLLACAAGGCLSSDAPTPKSWMVESSVQGEDTAPQVEGGGTAFGTTRVGSVSVDAPYDKPPFVVRRADGTVAFDHYNVFAANPSSLLRVPVRNRLVSDSRFNCVVQQSSVASVDSQVEVQVTDLSLDCRTAGRRVARAAVTLDVVKTGRGPRGVAFEGTGTGEADASDGNYTRAFSEAVDTAVGGALKALKSVEHAPAAK
;
A
#
# COMPACT_ATOMS: atom_id res chain seq x y z
N MET A 1 -40.42 -46.67 -50.45
CA MET A 1 -39.00 -46.25 -50.44
C MET A 1 -38.91 -44.96 -49.69
N GLY A 2 -38.56 -45.08 -48.44
CA GLY A 2 -38.59 -43.98 -47.46
C GLY A 2 -37.33 -43.11 -47.48
N ARG A 3 -37.56 -41.81 -47.36
CA ARG A 3 -36.52 -40.78 -47.24
C ARG A 3 -35.97 -40.76 -45.80
N LEU A 4 -34.81 -41.40 -45.58
CA LEU A 4 -34.12 -41.47 -44.30
C LEU A 4 -32.73 -40.77 -44.38
N PHE A 5 -32.63 -39.59 -45.00
CA PHE A 5 -31.33 -38.97 -45.25
C PHE A 5 -31.08 -37.56 -44.72
N PRO A 6 -31.93 -36.88 -43.90
CA PRO A 6 -31.50 -35.59 -43.36
C PRO A 6 -31.09 -35.61 -41.85
N LEU A 7 -31.30 -36.73 -41.14
CA LEU A 7 -31.07 -36.68 -39.69
C LEU A 7 -29.61 -36.90 -39.26
N THR A 8 -28.80 -37.55 -40.08
CA THR A 8 -27.39 -37.83 -39.81
C THR A 8 -26.46 -36.66 -40.05
N MET A 9 -26.86 -35.67 -40.87
CA MET A 9 -26.02 -34.49 -41.15
C MET A 9 -26.09 -33.40 -40.07
N LEU A 10 -27.16 -33.39 -39.27
CA LEU A 10 -27.34 -32.42 -38.20
C LEU A 10 -26.50 -32.73 -36.93
N LEU A 11 -26.15 -34.00 -36.70
CA LEU A 11 -25.35 -34.43 -35.56
C LEU A 11 -23.86 -34.19 -35.72
N LEU A 12 -23.37 -34.03 -36.95
CA LEU A 12 -21.93 -33.78 -37.20
C LEU A 12 -21.54 -32.32 -37.10
N ALA A 13 -22.51 -31.37 -37.14
CA ALA A 13 -22.25 -29.94 -37.01
C ALA A 13 -22.03 -29.48 -35.56
N CYS A 14 -22.50 -30.27 -34.58
CA CYS A 14 -22.28 -29.92 -33.16
C CYS A 14 -20.94 -30.36 -32.59
N ALA A 15 -20.16 -31.18 -33.28
CA ALA A 15 -18.86 -31.65 -32.83
C ALA A 15 -17.70 -30.71 -33.25
N ALA A 16 -17.96 -29.71 -34.12
CA ALA A 16 -16.97 -28.72 -34.55
C ALA A 16 -17.05 -27.40 -33.74
N GLY A 17 -17.91 -27.32 -32.72
CA GLY A 17 -17.89 -26.30 -31.71
C GLY A 17 -16.67 -26.48 -30.81
N GLY A 18 -15.48 -26.36 -31.41
CA GLY A 18 -14.22 -26.35 -30.64
C GLY A 18 -14.35 -25.36 -29.51
N CYS A 19 -14.01 -25.79 -28.32
CA CYS A 19 -13.75 -24.92 -27.17
C CYS A 19 -12.90 -23.76 -27.67
N LEU A 20 -13.55 -22.60 -27.94
CA LEU A 20 -12.87 -21.35 -27.92
C LEU A 20 -12.36 -21.19 -26.48
N SER A 21 -11.21 -21.77 -26.19
CA SER A 21 -10.41 -21.38 -25.03
C SER A 21 -10.08 -19.93 -25.27
N SER A 22 -10.97 -19.03 -24.81
CA SER A 22 -10.58 -17.66 -24.60
C SER A 22 -9.46 -17.74 -23.59
N ASP A 23 -8.21 -17.54 -24.03
CA ASP A 23 -7.11 -17.35 -23.12
C ASP A 23 -7.49 -16.16 -22.21
N ALA A 24 -8.01 -16.49 -21.03
CA ALA A 24 -8.31 -15.48 -20.04
C ALA A 24 -6.99 -14.76 -19.76
N PRO A 25 -6.95 -13.42 -19.84
CA PRO A 25 -5.71 -12.70 -19.64
C PRO A 25 -5.15 -13.02 -18.25
N THR A 26 -3.89 -13.43 -18.24
CA THR A 26 -3.20 -13.78 -16.99
C THR A 26 -3.06 -12.53 -16.12
N PRO A 27 -3.44 -12.59 -14.84
CA PRO A 27 -3.24 -11.48 -13.93
C PRO A 27 -1.76 -11.07 -13.83
N LYS A 28 -1.49 -9.77 -13.85
CA LYS A 28 -0.17 -9.20 -13.65
C LYS A 28 0.00 -8.82 -12.19
N SER A 29 1.08 -9.28 -11.56
CA SER A 29 1.39 -8.98 -10.17
C SER A 29 2.38 -7.83 -10.08
N TRP A 30 2.12 -6.88 -9.19
CA TRP A 30 2.87 -5.66 -9.01
C TRP A 30 3.39 -5.54 -7.58
N MET A 31 4.57 -4.96 -7.44
CA MET A 31 5.20 -4.68 -6.14
C MET A 31 5.06 -3.20 -5.80
N VAL A 32 5.20 -2.88 -4.52
CA VAL A 32 5.49 -1.53 -4.05
C VAL A 32 6.91 -1.56 -3.52
N GLU A 33 7.78 -0.78 -4.13
CA GLU A 33 9.20 -0.73 -3.80
C GLU A 33 9.51 0.56 -3.05
N SER A 34 10.63 0.60 -2.35
CA SER A 34 11.10 1.84 -1.74
C SER A 34 11.87 2.64 -2.77
N SER A 35 11.49 3.90 -2.98
CA SER A 35 12.29 4.85 -3.77
C SER A 35 13.57 5.25 -3.04
N VAL A 36 13.58 5.10 -1.72
CA VAL A 36 14.75 5.31 -0.88
C VAL A 36 15.44 3.96 -0.69
N GLN A 37 16.59 3.77 -1.32
CA GLN A 37 17.48 2.66 -1.00
C GLN A 37 18.05 2.94 0.41
N GLY A 38 17.43 2.33 1.41
CA GLY A 38 18.02 2.26 2.73
C GLY A 38 19.25 1.36 2.64
N GLU A 39 20.43 1.94 2.50
CA GLU A 39 21.63 1.23 2.90
C GLU A 39 21.41 0.79 4.34
N ASP A 40 21.73 -0.46 4.68
CA ASP A 40 21.63 -1.01 6.06
C ASP A 40 22.56 -0.30 7.07
N THR A 41 23.21 0.74 6.62
CA THR A 41 24.02 1.61 7.44
C THR A 41 23.08 2.56 8.18
N ALA A 42 22.74 2.21 9.43
CA ALA A 42 22.09 3.12 10.34
C ALA A 42 22.87 4.44 10.32
N PRO A 43 22.27 5.59 9.97
CA PRO A 43 22.96 6.85 10.07
C PRO A 43 23.35 7.06 11.52
N GLN A 44 24.64 7.00 11.81
CA GLN A 44 25.17 7.42 13.10
C GLN A 44 25.05 8.94 13.15
N VAL A 45 23.95 9.43 13.71
CA VAL A 45 23.80 10.85 13.98
C VAL A 45 24.60 11.16 15.22
N GLU A 46 25.84 11.59 15.04
CA GLU A 46 26.62 12.18 16.12
C GLU A 46 25.93 13.47 16.62
N GLY A 47 25.42 13.44 17.83
CA GLY A 47 25.22 14.62 18.67
C GLY A 47 23.92 15.43 18.52
N GLY A 48 22.95 15.05 17.74
CA GLY A 48 21.63 15.70 17.70
C GLY A 48 20.60 14.89 18.51
N GLY A 49 20.02 15.48 19.54
CA GLY A 49 18.93 14.84 20.29
C GLY A 49 17.79 14.44 19.34
N THR A 50 17.67 13.14 19.07
CA THR A 50 16.65 12.61 18.18
C THR A 50 15.30 12.63 18.90
N ALA A 51 14.28 13.18 18.25
CA ALA A 51 12.98 13.42 18.88
C ALA A 51 12.30 12.11 19.33
N PHE A 52 12.58 10.98 18.64
CA PHE A 52 11.88 9.72 18.83
C PHE A 52 12.75 8.57 19.32
N GLY A 53 14.08 8.75 19.40
CA GLY A 53 15.02 7.72 19.89
C GLY A 53 15.02 6.47 19.02
N THR A 54 15.23 5.31 19.66
CA THR A 54 15.11 4.00 19.02
C THR A 54 13.65 3.67 18.77
N THR A 55 13.28 3.53 17.51
CA THR A 55 11.88 3.40 17.07
C THR A 55 11.65 2.05 16.42
N ARG A 56 10.52 1.41 16.75
CA ARG A 56 10.04 0.20 16.08
C ARG A 56 8.92 0.54 15.12
N VAL A 57 8.97 0.00 13.92
CA VAL A 57 7.78 -0.04 13.07
C VAL A 57 6.84 -1.11 13.62
N GLY A 58 5.71 -0.68 14.16
CA GLY A 58 4.69 -1.54 14.72
C GLY A 58 3.79 -2.15 13.64
N SER A 59 2.49 -1.89 13.73
CA SER A 59 1.53 -2.34 12.72
C SER A 59 1.55 -1.44 11.49
N VAL A 60 1.43 -2.07 10.31
CA VAL A 60 0.98 -1.40 9.09
C VAL A 60 -0.39 -1.96 8.78
N SER A 61 -1.42 -1.17 9.01
CA SER A 61 -2.80 -1.50 8.70
C SER A 61 -3.23 -0.80 7.42
N VAL A 62 -4.10 -1.44 6.66
CA VAL A 62 -4.67 -0.89 5.44
C VAL A 62 -6.18 -1.03 5.53
N ASP A 63 -6.91 0.05 5.33
CA ASP A 63 -8.36 0.04 5.42
C ASP A 63 -8.99 -0.81 4.31
N ALA A 64 -10.11 -1.43 4.62
CA ALA A 64 -10.94 -2.05 3.59
C ALA A 64 -11.54 -0.94 2.69
N PRO A 65 -11.58 -1.12 1.38
CA PRO A 65 -11.33 -2.35 0.62
C PRO A 65 -9.88 -2.53 0.14
N TYR A 66 -8.95 -1.67 0.55
CA TYR A 66 -7.60 -1.57 -0.04
C TYR A 66 -6.64 -2.68 0.39
N ASP A 67 -6.89 -3.41 1.47
CA ASP A 67 -6.01 -4.51 1.93
C ASP A 67 -6.31 -5.85 1.23
N LYS A 68 -6.47 -5.78 -0.09
CA LYS A 68 -6.65 -6.96 -0.96
C LYS A 68 -5.74 -6.85 -2.18
N PRO A 69 -5.28 -8.00 -2.72
CA PRO A 69 -4.41 -7.99 -3.90
C PRO A 69 -4.98 -7.26 -5.12
N PRO A 70 -6.27 -7.38 -5.50
CA PRO A 70 -6.80 -6.63 -6.65
C PRO A 70 -6.74 -5.12 -6.44
N PHE A 71 -6.31 -4.37 -7.47
CA PHE A 71 -6.31 -2.92 -7.39
C PHE A 71 -7.73 -2.39 -7.21
N VAL A 72 -7.86 -1.43 -6.33
CA VAL A 72 -9.08 -0.63 -6.20
C VAL A 72 -9.04 0.49 -7.22
N VAL A 73 -9.98 0.50 -8.16
CA VAL A 73 -10.06 1.46 -9.26
C VAL A 73 -11.24 2.39 -9.07
N ARG A 74 -10.98 3.70 -9.07
CA ARG A 74 -12.01 4.75 -9.05
C ARG A 74 -12.34 5.16 -10.49
N ARG A 75 -13.58 5.01 -10.92
CA ARG A 75 -14.04 5.27 -12.29
C ARG A 75 -14.67 6.66 -12.44
N ALA A 76 -14.78 7.12 -13.69
CA ALA A 76 -15.36 8.41 -14.04
C ALA A 76 -16.82 8.60 -13.60
N ASP A 77 -17.58 7.53 -13.52
CA ASP A 77 -18.97 7.51 -13.04
C ASP A 77 -19.09 7.57 -11.51
N GLY A 78 -17.96 7.71 -10.79
CA GLY A 78 -17.91 7.72 -9.33
C GLY A 78 -17.95 6.33 -8.69
N THR A 79 -18.05 5.25 -9.48
CA THR A 79 -18.01 3.89 -8.94
C THR A 79 -16.59 3.45 -8.57
N VAL A 80 -16.54 2.48 -7.66
CA VAL A 80 -15.31 1.79 -7.27
C VAL A 80 -15.39 0.35 -7.77
N ALA A 81 -14.34 -0.12 -8.41
CA ALA A 81 -14.25 -1.48 -8.92
C ALA A 81 -12.92 -2.12 -8.50
N PHE A 82 -12.88 -3.46 -8.57
CA PHE A 82 -11.65 -4.22 -8.39
C PHE A 82 -11.10 -4.62 -9.76
N ASP A 83 -9.81 -4.35 -9.99
CA ASP A 83 -9.10 -4.82 -11.18
C ASP A 83 -8.41 -6.15 -10.86
N HIS A 84 -9.04 -7.24 -11.30
CA HIS A 84 -8.53 -8.59 -11.09
C HIS A 84 -7.40 -8.98 -12.06
N TYR A 85 -7.10 -8.14 -13.05
CA TYR A 85 -5.98 -8.35 -13.98
C TYR A 85 -4.71 -7.65 -13.53
N ASN A 86 -4.84 -6.60 -12.74
CA ASN A 86 -3.71 -5.94 -12.09
C ASN A 86 -3.88 -6.08 -10.58
N VAL A 87 -2.96 -6.83 -9.98
CA VAL A 87 -3.03 -7.17 -8.56
C VAL A 87 -1.70 -6.86 -7.88
N PHE A 88 -1.74 -6.54 -6.61
CA PHE A 88 -0.53 -6.52 -5.80
C PHE A 88 -0.01 -7.95 -5.61
N ALA A 89 1.31 -8.13 -5.55
CA ALA A 89 1.95 -9.44 -5.39
C ALA A 89 1.66 -10.10 -4.03
N ALA A 90 1.23 -9.31 -3.04
CA ALA A 90 0.74 -9.74 -1.75
C ALA A 90 -0.27 -8.72 -1.21
N ASN A 91 -0.84 -8.96 -0.02
CA ASN A 91 -1.68 -7.96 0.62
C ASN A 91 -0.90 -6.67 0.87
N PRO A 92 -1.46 -5.50 0.56
CA PRO A 92 -0.83 -4.20 0.75
C PRO A 92 -0.24 -3.98 2.14
N SER A 93 -0.92 -4.40 3.20
CA SER A 93 -0.38 -4.33 4.57
C SER A 93 0.97 -5.03 4.75
N SER A 94 1.24 -6.07 3.98
CA SER A 94 2.54 -6.76 3.99
C SER A 94 3.57 -6.08 3.10
N LEU A 95 3.15 -5.62 1.91
CA LEU A 95 4.04 -4.98 0.93
C LEU A 95 4.56 -3.62 1.41
N LEU A 96 3.74 -2.86 2.15
CA LEU A 96 4.07 -1.50 2.56
C LEU A 96 5.04 -1.41 3.74
N ARG A 97 5.31 -2.51 4.45
CA ARG A 97 6.22 -2.51 5.62
C ARG A 97 7.63 -2.06 5.27
N VAL A 98 8.18 -2.54 4.18
CA VAL A 98 9.56 -2.20 3.76
C VAL A 98 9.66 -0.75 3.28
N PRO A 99 8.82 -0.27 2.34
CA PRO A 99 8.82 1.13 1.93
C PRO A 99 8.66 2.11 3.11
N VAL A 100 7.71 1.86 4.01
CA VAL A 100 7.50 2.68 5.20
C VAL A 100 8.75 2.71 6.09
N ARG A 101 9.32 1.53 6.42
CA ARG A 101 10.54 1.46 7.22
C ARG A 101 11.68 2.26 6.60
N ASN A 102 11.93 2.07 5.32
CA ASN A 102 13.03 2.75 4.63
C ASN A 102 12.84 4.27 4.65
N ARG A 103 11.59 4.73 4.52
CA ARG A 103 11.29 6.16 4.61
C ARG A 103 11.51 6.71 6.01
N LEU A 104 11.19 5.95 7.06
CA LEU A 104 11.48 6.32 8.45
C LEU A 104 12.99 6.37 8.73
N VAL A 105 13.75 5.39 8.22
CA VAL A 105 15.23 5.37 8.34
C VAL A 105 15.86 6.62 7.72
N SER A 106 15.30 7.15 6.65
CA SER A 106 15.81 8.37 5.99
C SER A 106 15.46 9.67 6.72
N ASP A 107 14.64 9.63 7.77
CA ASP A 107 14.23 10.82 8.52
C ASP A 107 15.07 10.97 9.79
N SER A 108 15.83 12.07 9.89
CA SER A 108 16.76 12.34 10.98
C SER A 108 16.15 12.43 12.38
N ARG A 109 14.84 12.48 12.51
CA ARG A 109 14.15 12.45 13.81
C ARG A 109 14.16 11.09 14.48
N PHE A 110 14.40 10.02 13.72
CA PHE A 110 14.51 8.66 14.21
C PHE A 110 15.99 8.25 14.29
N ASN A 111 16.49 8.00 15.48
CA ASN A 111 17.90 7.62 15.68
C ASN A 111 18.21 6.23 15.10
N CYS A 112 17.31 5.29 15.37
CA CYS A 112 17.43 3.92 14.91
C CYS A 112 16.02 3.36 14.65
N VAL A 113 15.81 2.78 13.48
CA VAL A 113 14.53 2.13 13.13
C VAL A 113 14.72 0.62 13.09
N VAL A 114 14.16 -0.08 14.07
CA VAL A 114 14.26 -1.53 14.18
C VAL A 114 13.04 -2.23 13.61
N GLN A 115 13.21 -3.47 13.17
CA GLN A 115 12.13 -4.30 12.68
C GLN A 115 11.20 -4.74 13.81
N GLN A 116 9.95 -5.10 13.45
CA GLN A 116 8.94 -5.57 14.40
C GLN A 116 9.41 -6.79 15.22
N SER A 117 10.19 -7.69 14.61
CA SER A 117 10.74 -8.89 15.26
C SER A 117 11.95 -8.62 16.16
N SER A 118 12.47 -7.39 16.20
CA SER A 118 13.63 -7.06 17.02
C SER A 118 13.30 -7.19 18.51
N VAL A 119 14.22 -7.78 19.27
CA VAL A 119 14.15 -7.86 20.74
C VAL A 119 14.72 -6.60 21.43
N ALA A 120 15.23 -5.64 20.65
CA ALA A 120 15.78 -4.40 21.18
C ALA A 120 14.73 -3.61 21.97
N SER A 121 15.17 -3.00 23.07
CA SER A 121 14.37 -2.01 23.77
C SER A 121 14.15 -0.80 22.86
N VAL A 122 12.93 -0.27 22.84
CA VAL A 122 12.55 0.86 21.97
C VAL A 122 11.93 1.97 22.80
N ASP A 123 12.22 3.21 22.41
CA ASP A 123 11.70 4.42 23.04
C ASP A 123 10.35 4.81 22.48
N SER A 124 10.09 4.43 21.19
CA SER A 124 8.84 4.71 20.52
C SER A 124 8.47 3.60 19.52
N GLN A 125 7.19 3.59 19.15
CA GLN A 125 6.63 2.73 18.11
C GLN A 125 5.88 3.60 17.13
N VAL A 126 6.08 3.35 15.84
CA VAL A 126 5.30 3.96 14.76
C VAL A 126 4.23 2.98 14.31
N GLU A 127 2.99 3.40 14.40
CA GLU A 127 1.85 2.72 13.82
C GLU A 127 1.45 3.44 12.52
N VAL A 128 1.09 2.67 11.52
CA VAL A 128 0.80 3.19 10.18
C VAL A 128 -0.56 2.72 9.75
N GLN A 129 -1.44 3.66 9.40
CA GLN A 129 -2.73 3.38 8.80
C GLN A 129 -2.76 3.93 7.38
N VAL A 130 -3.06 3.08 6.42
CA VAL A 130 -3.27 3.45 5.01
C VAL A 130 -4.77 3.51 4.76
N THR A 131 -5.29 4.71 4.52
CA THR A 131 -6.72 4.97 4.34
C THR A 131 -7.14 5.03 2.87
N ASP A 132 -6.19 5.17 1.95
CA ASP A 132 -6.41 5.07 0.50
C ASP A 132 -5.19 4.42 -0.17
N LEU A 133 -5.45 3.47 -1.05
CA LEU A 133 -4.46 2.88 -1.95
C LEU A 133 -5.21 2.48 -3.23
N SER A 134 -5.35 3.41 -4.15
CA SER A 134 -6.23 3.25 -5.31
C SER A 134 -5.60 3.74 -6.60
N LEU A 135 -6.14 3.24 -7.72
CA LEU A 135 -5.89 3.74 -9.06
C LEU A 135 -7.06 4.63 -9.48
N ASP A 136 -6.81 5.93 -9.61
CA ASP A 136 -7.80 6.91 -10.05
C ASP A 136 -7.82 6.99 -11.58
N CYS A 137 -8.94 6.57 -12.16
CA CYS A 137 -9.21 6.60 -13.59
C CYS A 137 -10.41 7.52 -13.92
N ARG A 138 -10.76 8.47 -13.05
CA ARG A 138 -11.91 9.37 -13.27
C ARG A 138 -11.72 10.31 -14.45
N THR A 139 -10.50 10.66 -14.78
CA THR A 139 -10.19 11.49 -15.95
C THR A 139 -9.83 10.60 -17.12
N ALA A 140 -10.55 10.76 -18.25
CA ALA A 140 -10.30 9.98 -19.45
C ALA A 140 -8.84 10.09 -19.92
N GLY A 141 -8.23 8.97 -20.24
CA GLY A 141 -6.84 8.89 -20.70
C GLY A 141 -5.77 9.10 -19.62
N ARG A 142 -6.15 9.41 -18.37
CA ARG A 142 -5.24 9.60 -17.25
C ARG A 142 -5.47 8.54 -16.18
N ARG A 143 -4.38 7.96 -15.68
CA ARG A 143 -4.37 7.03 -14.53
C ARG A 143 -3.44 7.59 -13.48
N VAL A 144 -3.91 7.67 -12.26
CA VAL A 144 -3.14 8.21 -11.13
C VAL A 144 -3.16 7.21 -9.99
N ALA A 145 -2.01 6.74 -9.56
CA ALA A 145 -1.89 5.99 -8.32
C ALA A 145 -2.03 6.97 -7.14
N ARG A 146 -2.84 6.62 -6.15
CA ARG A 146 -3.10 7.41 -4.94
C ARG A 146 -2.77 6.63 -3.71
N ALA A 147 -2.19 7.30 -2.73
CA ALA A 147 -2.01 6.79 -1.38
C ALA A 147 -2.38 7.87 -0.36
N ALA A 148 -3.01 7.47 0.74
CA ALA A 148 -3.22 8.31 1.92
C ALA A 148 -2.80 7.55 3.16
N VAL A 149 -1.99 8.17 4.01
CA VAL A 149 -1.33 7.54 5.15
C VAL A 149 -1.47 8.40 6.39
N THR A 150 -1.78 7.78 7.52
CA THR A 150 -1.64 8.35 8.86
C THR A 150 -0.51 7.64 9.58
N LEU A 151 0.34 8.41 10.25
CA LEU A 151 1.42 7.93 11.10
C LEU A 151 1.16 8.35 12.53
N ASP A 152 1.14 7.39 13.45
CA ASP A 152 1.03 7.62 14.88
C ASP A 152 2.32 7.18 15.56
N VAL A 153 3.00 8.10 16.23
CA VAL A 153 4.20 7.80 17.02
C VAL A 153 3.81 7.67 18.47
N VAL A 154 3.86 6.44 18.99
CA VAL A 154 3.49 6.09 20.35
C VAL A 154 4.73 5.89 21.20
N LYS A 155 4.85 6.61 22.31
CA LYS A 155 5.93 6.38 23.29
C LYS A 155 5.69 5.10 24.07
N THR A 156 6.75 4.28 24.23
CA THR A 156 6.67 2.97 24.90
C THR A 156 7.13 3.00 26.37
N GLY A 157 7.50 4.19 26.92
CA GLY A 157 7.99 4.37 28.29
C GLY A 157 6.96 4.11 29.40
N ARG A 158 7.39 4.30 30.67
CA ARG A 158 6.57 4.11 31.89
C ARG A 158 5.49 5.20 32.03
N GLY A 159 4.45 5.12 31.26
CA GLY A 159 3.30 6.05 31.32
C GLY A 159 2.07 5.46 30.62
N PRO A 160 0.91 6.11 30.71
CA PRO A 160 -0.25 5.69 29.92
C PRO A 160 0.16 5.69 28.44
N ARG A 161 0.00 4.55 27.79
CA ARG A 161 0.23 4.44 26.34
C ARG A 161 -0.71 5.39 25.62
N GLY A 162 -0.16 6.32 24.89
CA GLY A 162 -0.94 7.27 24.12
C GLY A 162 -0.17 7.71 22.88
N VAL A 163 -0.90 8.10 21.86
CA VAL A 163 -0.33 8.75 20.68
C VAL A 163 0.36 10.01 21.14
N ALA A 164 1.66 10.11 20.90
CA ALA A 164 2.43 11.30 21.26
C ALA A 164 2.51 12.28 20.09
N PHE A 165 2.48 11.76 18.86
CA PHE A 165 2.53 12.56 17.64
C PHE A 165 1.71 11.88 16.55
N GLU A 166 0.99 12.67 15.79
CA GLU A 166 0.18 12.22 14.65
C GLU A 166 0.53 13.05 13.42
N GLY A 167 0.57 12.42 12.26
CA GLY A 167 0.76 13.09 10.99
C GLY A 167 0.05 12.36 9.87
N THR A 168 -0.60 13.13 9.00
CA THR A 168 -1.28 12.59 7.81
C THR A 168 -0.62 13.11 6.55
N GLY A 169 -0.60 12.29 5.52
CA GLY A 169 -0.05 12.64 4.22
C GLY A 169 -0.78 11.93 3.08
N THR A 170 -0.79 12.59 1.94
CA THR A 170 -1.31 12.05 0.69
C THR A 170 -0.25 12.09 -0.39
N GLY A 171 -0.30 11.16 -1.32
CA GLY A 171 0.58 11.10 -2.46
C GLY A 171 -0.16 10.67 -3.71
N GLU A 172 0.26 11.22 -4.82
CA GLU A 172 -0.25 10.90 -6.16
C GLU A 172 0.93 10.75 -7.12
N ALA A 173 0.84 9.78 -8.04
CA ALA A 173 1.80 9.62 -9.11
C ALA A 173 1.13 9.17 -10.39
N ASP A 174 1.65 9.63 -11.53
CA ASP A 174 1.14 9.26 -12.84
C ASP A 174 1.41 7.77 -13.13
N ALA A 175 0.35 7.06 -13.53
CA ALA A 175 0.35 5.65 -13.86
C ALA A 175 -0.10 5.40 -15.31
N SER A 176 -0.15 6.43 -16.14
CA SER A 176 -0.69 6.36 -17.52
C SER A 176 0.19 5.53 -18.45
N ASP A 177 1.47 5.38 -18.14
CA ASP A 177 2.43 4.51 -18.83
C ASP A 177 2.25 3.00 -18.54
N GLY A 178 1.38 2.66 -17.57
CA GLY A 178 1.14 1.29 -17.14
C GLY A 178 2.21 0.73 -16.21
N ASN A 179 3.20 1.50 -15.76
CA ASN A 179 4.18 1.10 -14.75
C ASN A 179 3.62 1.32 -13.34
N TYR A 180 2.78 0.41 -12.90
CA TYR A 180 2.10 0.53 -11.60
C TYR A 180 3.06 0.36 -10.41
N THR A 181 4.13 -0.44 -10.51
CA THR A 181 5.16 -0.53 -9.46
C THR A 181 5.72 0.85 -9.17
N ARG A 182 6.21 1.56 -10.19
CA ARG A 182 6.75 2.90 -10.03
C ARG A 182 5.70 3.85 -9.45
N ALA A 183 4.51 3.90 -10.04
CA ALA A 183 3.48 4.85 -9.66
C ALA A 183 3.01 4.67 -8.21
N PHE A 184 2.72 3.43 -7.77
CA PHE A 184 2.34 3.18 -6.38
C PHE A 184 3.50 3.44 -5.40
N SER A 185 4.74 3.12 -5.79
CA SER A 185 5.92 3.40 -4.97
C SER A 185 6.11 4.90 -4.74
N GLU A 186 6.01 5.72 -5.78
CA GLU A 186 6.09 7.18 -5.70
C GLU A 186 4.94 7.77 -4.88
N ALA A 187 3.70 7.29 -5.08
CA ALA A 187 2.53 7.76 -4.34
C ALA A 187 2.68 7.46 -2.84
N VAL A 188 3.08 6.23 -2.48
CA VAL A 188 3.32 5.83 -1.08
C VAL A 188 4.46 6.63 -0.45
N ASP A 189 5.59 6.78 -1.14
CA ASP A 189 6.74 7.55 -0.64
C ASP A 189 6.35 9.01 -0.37
N THR A 190 5.61 9.62 -1.29
CA THR A 190 5.09 10.98 -1.15
C THR A 190 4.13 11.09 0.04
N ALA A 191 3.21 10.13 0.20
CA ALA A 191 2.25 10.12 1.30
C ALA A 191 2.95 9.98 2.67
N VAL A 192 3.87 9.01 2.81
CA VAL A 192 4.64 8.81 4.04
C VAL A 192 5.51 10.03 4.35
N GLY A 193 6.19 10.58 3.33
CA GLY A 193 6.98 11.81 3.48
C GLY A 193 6.14 13.02 3.89
N GLY A 194 4.92 13.14 3.37
CA GLY A 194 3.94 14.15 3.77
C GLY A 194 3.51 13.98 5.22
N ALA A 195 3.15 12.76 5.63
CA ALA A 195 2.77 12.44 6.99
C ALA A 195 3.91 12.73 8.00
N LEU A 196 5.14 12.37 7.65
CA LEU A 196 6.32 12.70 8.45
C LEU A 196 6.48 14.21 8.64
N LYS A 197 6.33 15.02 7.59
CA LYS A 197 6.40 16.48 7.68
C LYS A 197 5.28 17.07 8.52
N ALA A 198 4.11 16.45 8.50
CA ALA A 198 2.92 16.88 9.23
C ALA A 198 2.91 16.43 10.71
N LEU A 199 3.86 15.61 11.15
CA LEU A 199 3.92 15.13 12.55
C LEU A 199 3.92 16.30 13.54
N LYS A 200 2.91 16.33 14.39
CA LYS A 200 2.74 17.29 15.48
C LYS A 200 2.37 16.55 16.77
N SER A 201 2.75 17.11 17.90
CA SER A 201 2.35 16.56 19.20
C SER A 201 0.82 16.59 19.34
N VAL A 202 0.27 15.49 19.81
CA VAL A 202 -1.15 15.40 20.20
C VAL A 202 -1.17 15.55 21.71
N GLU A 203 -1.75 16.65 22.18
CA GLU A 203 -2.00 16.80 23.61
C GLU A 203 -3.07 15.80 24.03
N HIS A 204 -2.69 14.90 24.93
CA HIS A 204 -3.69 14.04 25.57
C HIS A 204 -4.53 14.88 26.51
N ALA A 205 -5.82 14.95 26.24
CA ALA A 205 -6.76 15.40 27.27
C ALA A 205 -6.53 14.50 28.50
N PRO A 206 -6.33 15.08 29.71
CA PRO A 206 -6.13 14.28 30.91
C PRO A 206 -7.34 13.36 31.06
N ALA A 207 -7.06 12.06 31.25
CA ALA A 207 -8.12 11.10 31.51
C ALA A 207 -8.99 11.64 32.64
N ALA A 208 -10.28 11.82 32.38
CA ALA A 208 -11.24 12.21 33.39
C ALA A 208 -11.16 11.18 34.54
N LYS A 209 -10.85 11.66 35.75
CA LYS A 209 -10.79 10.85 36.97
C LYS A 209 -12.17 10.38 37.37
#